data_8be637273292b6cf0881c0d2bf80398b
#
_entry.id   8be637273292b6cf0881c0d2bf80398b
#
_cell.length_a   1.000
_cell.length_b   1.000
_cell.length_c   1.000
_cell.angle_alpha   90.00
_cell.angle_beta   90.00
_cell.angle_gamma   90.00
#
_symmetry.space_group_name_H-M   'P 1'
#
loop_
_entity.id
_entity.type
_entity.pdbx_description
1 polymer ?
#
loop_
_entity_poly.entity_id
_entity_poly.type
_entity_poly.pdbx_seq_one_letter_code
_entity_poly.pdbx_strand_id
1 'polypeptide(L)'
;LRNISFRVPGRTLLHPLSLTFPAGKVTGLIGHNGSGKSTLLKMLGRHQPPSEGEILLDAQPLESWSSKAFARKVAYLPQQLPPAEGMTVRELVAIGRYPWHGALGRFGAADREKVEEAISLVGLKPLAHRLVDSLSGGERQRAWIAMLVAQDSCCLLLDEPTSALDIAHQVDVLALVHRLSQERG
;
A
#
# COMPACT_ATOMS: atom_id res chain seq x y z
N LEU A 1 0.33 16.36 8.00
CA LEU A 1 1.16 16.09 9.18
C LEU A 1 1.41 17.39 9.92
N ARG A 2 1.27 17.40 11.23
CA ARG A 2 1.51 18.55 12.08
C ARG A 2 2.48 18.17 13.17
N ASN A 3 3.71 18.63 13.04
CA ASN A 3 4.79 18.47 14.02
C ASN A 3 4.98 17.03 14.54
N ILE A 4 4.83 16.04 13.66
CA ILE A 4 4.98 14.64 14.05
C ILE A 4 6.45 14.30 14.29
N SER A 5 6.71 13.52 15.34
CA SER A 5 8.02 12.93 15.64
C SER A 5 7.89 11.50 16.05
N PHE A 6 8.99 10.73 15.97
CA PHE A 6 9.03 9.38 16.50
C PHE A 6 10.33 9.11 17.22
N ARG A 7 10.20 8.67 18.48
CA ARG A 7 11.31 8.38 19.38
C ARG A 7 11.21 6.96 19.91
N VAL A 8 12.35 6.34 20.05
CA VAL A 8 12.54 5.09 20.80
C VAL A 8 13.51 5.36 21.96
N PRO A 9 13.62 4.50 22.99
CA PRO A 9 14.55 4.69 24.07
C PRO A 9 15.96 5.02 23.57
N GLY A 10 16.48 6.18 23.98
CA GLY A 10 17.82 6.65 23.63
C GLY A 10 18.03 7.18 22.20
N ARG A 11 16.99 7.22 21.31
CA ARG A 11 17.16 7.67 19.93
C ARG A 11 15.89 8.28 19.33
N THR A 12 16.06 9.40 18.62
CA THR A 12 15.03 9.96 17.74
C THR A 12 15.19 9.35 16.35
N LEU A 13 14.13 8.67 15.86
CA LEU A 13 14.10 8.06 14.53
C LEU A 13 13.49 8.98 13.49
N LEU A 14 12.55 9.84 13.89
CA LEU A 14 12.00 10.90 13.05
C LEU A 14 11.96 12.19 13.87
N HIS A 15 12.67 13.20 13.41
CA HIS A 15 12.63 14.55 13.99
C HIS A 15 11.31 15.24 13.65
N PRO A 16 10.89 16.24 14.42
CA PRO A 16 9.63 16.96 14.18
C PRO A 16 9.47 17.38 12.72
N LEU A 17 8.39 16.95 12.09
CA LEU A 17 8.10 17.16 10.68
C LEU A 17 6.65 17.62 10.50
N SER A 18 6.48 18.70 9.73
CA SER A 18 5.19 19.14 9.23
C SER A 18 5.20 19.10 7.70
N LEU A 19 4.24 18.39 7.11
CA LEU A 19 4.19 18.16 5.67
C LEU A 19 2.75 17.92 5.23
N THR A 20 2.41 18.38 4.02
CA THR A 20 1.13 18.11 3.36
C THR A 20 1.40 17.31 2.09
N PHE A 21 0.70 16.21 1.90
CA PHE A 21 0.71 15.46 0.65
C PHE A 21 -0.44 15.94 -0.23
N PRO A 22 -0.16 16.42 -1.45
CA PRO A 22 -1.21 16.85 -2.36
C PRO A 22 -1.99 15.63 -2.88
N ALA A 23 -3.32 15.74 -2.97
CA ALA A 23 -4.15 14.72 -3.60
C ALA A 23 -3.83 14.57 -5.09
N GLY A 24 -3.99 13.36 -5.65
CA GLY A 24 -3.78 13.09 -7.05
C GLY A 24 -2.32 13.20 -7.51
N LYS A 25 -1.36 13.10 -6.60
CA LYS A 25 0.08 13.18 -6.92
C LYS A 25 0.85 11.98 -6.37
N VAL A 26 1.87 11.57 -7.11
CA VAL A 26 2.91 10.67 -6.60
C VAL A 26 3.93 11.51 -5.84
N THR A 27 4.19 11.15 -4.58
CA THR A 27 5.21 11.77 -3.76
C THR A 27 6.30 10.75 -3.44
N GLY A 28 7.53 11.00 -3.87
CA GLY A 28 8.69 10.17 -3.56
C GLY A 28 9.36 10.61 -2.26
N LEU A 29 9.54 9.68 -1.31
CA LEU A 29 10.36 9.88 -0.11
C LEU A 29 11.78 9.40 -0.40
N ILE A 30 12.73 10.31 -0.47
CA ILE A 30 14.13 10.04 -0.80
C ILE A 30 14.99 10.30 0.43
N GLY A 31 15.98 9.46 0.68
CA GLY A 31 16.93 9.61 1.76
C GLY A 31 17.74 8.33 1.99
N HIS A 32 18.84 8.44 2.74
CA HIS A 32 19.69 7.29 3.07
C HIS A 32 18.96 6.26 3.95
N ASN A 33 19.53 5.06 4.07
CA ASN A 33 18.98 4.03 4.96
C ASN A 33 19.01 4.52 6.42
N GLY A 34 17.91 4.29 7.14
CA GLY A 34 17.77 4.78 8.52
C GLY A 34 17.32 6.24 8.67
N SER A 35 17.00 6.96 7.57
CA SER A 35 16.51 8.34 7.63
C SER A 35 15.04 8.48 8.10
N GLY A 36 14.36 7.39 8.46
CA GLY A 36 12.99 7.42 8.98
C GLY A 36 11.88 7.25 7.93
N LYS A 37 12.19 6.96 6.65
CA LYS A 37 11.19 6.78 5.58
C LYS A 37 10.13 5.73 5.94
N SER A 38 10.55 4.50 6.23
CA SER A 38 9.63 3.42 6.62
C SER A 38 8.90 3.71 7.94
N THR A 39 9.55 4.43 8.87
CA THR A 39 8.92 4.88 10.11
C THR A 39 7.77 5.84 9.81
N LEU A 40 7.99 6.82 8.92
CA LEU A 40 6.95 7.73 8.47
C LEU A 40 5.80 6.99 7.78
N LEU A 41 6.10 6.09 6.84
CA LEU A 41 5.08 5.29 6.14
C LEU A 41 4.27 4.42 7.11
N LYS A 42 4.91 3.81 8.11
CA LYS A 42 4.22 3.02 9.15
C LYS A 42 3.28 3.88 10.00
N MET A 43 3.67 5.12 10.31
CA MET A 43 2.77 6.06 11.02
C MET A 43 1.58 6.45 10.15
N LEU A 44 1.81 6.77 8.87
CA LEU A 44 0.74 7.06 7.91
C LEU A 44 -0.20 5.86 7.70
N GLY A 45 0.32 4.65 7.71
CA GLY A 45 -0.43 3.40 7.62
C GLY A 45 -1.09 2.95 8.94
N ARG A 46 -0.98 3.72 10.03
CA ARG A 46 -1.48 3.37 11.38
C ARG A 46 -0.87 2.09 11.96
N HIS A 47 0.32 1.69 11.51
CA HIS A 47 1.06 0.57 12.10
C HIS A 47 1.80 0.95 13.36
N GLN A 48 2.04 2.23 13.58
CA GLN A 48 2.56 2.80 14.82
C GLN A 48 2.08 4.26 15.01
N PRO A 49 1.77 4.69 16.24
CA PRO A 49 1.42 6.08 16.50
C PRO A 49 2.68 6.97 16.47
N PRO A 50 2.56 8.25 16.15
CA PRO A 50 3.63 9.23 16.39
C PRO A 50 3.89 9.37 17.90
N SER A 51 5.13 9.72 18.28
CA SER A 51 5.46 10.06 19.68
C SER A 51 4.92 11.43 20.07
N GLU A 52 4.88 12.36 19.12
CA GLU A 52 4.34 13.71 19.29
C GLU A 52 3.72 14.19 17.97
N GLY A 53 2.86 15.20 18.03
CA GLY A 53 2.17 15.76 16.88
C GLY A 53 0.93 14.96 16.46
N GLU A 54 0.34 15.33 15.33
CA GLU A 54 -0.87 14.70 14.82
C GLU A 54 -0.81 14.44 13.30
N ILE A 55 -1.47 13.39 12.89
CA ILE A 55 -1.65 13.04 11.48
C ILE A 55 -3.12 13.24 11.13
N LEU A 56 -3.37 14.01 10.09
CA LEU A 56 -4.73 14.26 9.58
C LEU A 56 -4.91 13.57 8.22
N LEU A 57 -6.05 12.95 8.04
CA LEU A 57 -6.55 12.43 6.77
C LEU A 57 -7.90 13.09 6.50
N ASP A 58 -8.07 13.78 5.37
CA ASP A 58 -9.27 14.56 5.04
C ASP A 58 -9.66 15.52 6.19
N ALA A 59 -8.66 16.24 6.74
CA ALA A 59 -8.79 17.18 7.86
C ALA A 59 -9.28 16.56 9.19
N GLN A 60 -9.38 15.24 9.29
CA GLN A 60 -9.74 14.54 10.52
C GLN A 60 -8.53 13.81 11.11
N PRO A 61 -8.37 13.75 12.45
CA PRO A 61 -7.31 12.99 13.09
C PRO A 61 -7.33 11.53 12.62
N LEU A 62 -6.17 10.99 12.27
CA LEU A 62 -6.04 9.63 11.75
C LEU A 62 -6.63 8.58 12.70
N GLU A 63 -6.51 8.82 14.00
CA GLU A 63 -7.00 7.95 15.06
C GLU A 63 -8.52 7.90 15.15
N SER A 64 -9.22 8.93 14.69
CA SER A 64 -10.70 9.01 14.73
C SER A 64 -11.38 8.11 13.69
N TRP A 65 -10.65 7.63 12.70
CA TRP A 65 -11.18 6.75 11.67
C TRP A 65 -11.38 5.34 12.22
N SER A 66 -12.54 4.72 11.99
CA SER A 66 -12.69 3.29 12.23
C SER A 66 -11.73 2.48 11.33
N SER A 67 -11.28 1.30 11.76
CA SER A 67 -10.35 0.49 10.98
C SER A 67 -10.86 0.18 9.57
N LYS A 68 -12.17 -0.08 9.43
CA LYS A 68 -12.80 -0.35 8.13
C LYS A 68 -12.83 0.90 7.25
N ALA A 69 -13.18 2.07 7.79
CA ALA A 69 -13.22 3.32 7.04
C ALA A 69 -11.80 3.74 6.62
N PHE A 70 -10.83 3.60 7.51
CA PHE A 70 -9.42 3.87 7.22
C PHE A 70 -8.89 2.96 6.10
N ALA A 71 -9.14 1.65 6.17
CA ALA A 71 -8.70 0.71 5.13
C ALA A 71 -9.34 0.96 3.75
N ARG A 72 -10.47 1.67 3.67
CA ARG A 72 -11.02 2.15 2.39
C ARG A 72 -10.35 3.43 1.88
N LYS A 73 -9.61 4.12 2.73
CA LYS A 73 -8.90 5.35 2.39
C LYS A 73 -7.42 5.12 2.10
N VAL A 74 -6.78 4.23 2.85
CA VAL A 74 -5.34 4.02 2.80
C VAL A 74 -5.02 2.54 2.64
N ALA A 75 -4.21 2.21 1.64
CA ALA A 75 -3.60 0.90 1.45
C ALA A 75 -2.08 1.01 1.68
N TYR A 76 -1.48 0.00 2.29
CA TYR A 76 -0.06 -0.01 2.63
C TYR A 76 0.62 -1.28 2.15
N LEU A 77 1.71 -1.14 1.40
CA LEU A 77 2.60 -2.22 1.01
C LEU A 77 3.88 -2.12 1.84
N PRO A 78 4.17 -3.10 2.71
CA PRO A 78 5.41 -3.12 3.47
C PRO A 78 6.59 -3.52 2.56
N GLN A 79 7.81 -3.13 2.97
CA GLN A 79 9.05 -3.50 2.31
C GLN A 79 9.22 -5.02 2.18
N GLN A 80 8.92 -5.75 3.25
CA GLN A 80 8.88 -7.22 3.24
C GLN A 80 7.44 -7.67 3.02
N LEU A 81 7.20 -8.31 1.89
CA LEU A 81 5.88 -8.83 1.56
C LEU A 81 5.50 -9.96 2.52
N PRO A 82 4.28 -9.97 3.06
CA PRO A 82 3.79 -11.08 3.87
C PRO A 82 3.77 -12.39 3.07
N PRO A 83 3.85 -13.57 3.72
CA PRO A 83 3.66 -14.83 3.05
C PRO A 83 2.23 -14.94 2.49
N ALA A 84 2.11 -15.58 1.31
CA ALA A 84 0.82 -15.87 0.66
C ALA A 84 0.76 -17.34 0.26
N GLU A 85 1.26 -18.21 1.15
CA GLU A 85 1.41 -19.65 0.91
C GLU A 85 0.08 -20.31 0.52
N GLY A 86 0.12 -21.08 -0.55
CA GLY A 86 -1.04 -21.82 -1.04
C GLY A 86 -2.12 -20.96 -1.72
N MET A 87 -1.94 -19.65 -1.81
CA MET A 87 -2.88 -18.76 -2.49
C MET A 87 -2.55 -18.61 -3.96
N THR A 88 -3.57 -18.58 -4.80
CA THR A 88 -3.46 -18.09 -6.18
C THR A 88 -3.37 -16.58 -6.23
N VAL A 89 -2.88 -16.03 -7.34
CA VAL A 89 -2.88 -14.57 -7.58
C VAL A 89 -4.27 -13.98 -7.38
N ARG A 90 -5.31 -14.62 -7.91
CA ARG A 90 -6.70 -14.17 -7.79
C ARG A 90 -7.18 -14.12 -6.34
N GLU A 91 -6.87 -15.13 -5.54
CA GLU A 91 -7.23 -15.18 -4.12
C GLU A 91 -6.50 -14.09 -3.32
N LEU A 92 -5.19 -13.90 -3.57
CA LEU A 92 -4.44 -12.79 -2.96
C LEU A 92 -5.08 -11.44 -3.29
N VAL A 93 -5.39 -11.19 -4.57
CA VAL A 93 -5.98 -9.92 -4.99
C VAL A 93 -7.37 -9.71 -4.39
N ALA A 94 -8.16 -10.80 -4.24
CA ALA A 94 -9.48 -10.75 -3.62
C ALA A 94 -9.44 -10.31 -2.15
N ILE A 95 -8.34 -10.57 -1.41
CA ILE A 95 -8.16 -10.09 -0.03
C ILE A 95 -8.24 -8.55 0.02
N GLY A 96 -7.80 -7.85 -1.02
CA GLY A 96 -7.91 -6.40 -1.12
C GLY A 96 -9.35 -5.88 -0.98
N ARG A 97 -10.36 -6.70 -1.27
CA ARG A 97 -11.77 -6.32 -1.14
C ARG A 97 -12.32 -6.44 0.29
N TYR A 98 -11.56 -7.01 1.23
CA TYR A 98 -12.01 -7.21 2.61
C TYR A 98 -12.57 -5.94 3.28
N PRO A 99 -12.01 -4.73 3.14
CA PRO A 99 -12.57 -3.52 3.74
C PRO A 99 -13.99 -3.18 3.26
N TRP A 100 -14.42 -3.70 2.11
CA TRP A 100 -15.72 -3.39 1.52
C TRP A 100 -16.83 -4.30 2.03
N HIS A 101 -16.59 -5.59 2.14
CA HIS A 101 -17.59 -6.53 2.63
C HIS A 101 -17.37 -6.97 4.10
N GLY A 102 -16.10 -6.98 4.60
CA GLY A 102 -15.78 -7.47 5.95
C GLY A 102 -15.95 -8.99 6.10
N ALA A 103 -15.78 -9.50 7.32
CA ALA A 103 -15.80 -10.93 7.61
C ALA A 103 -17.19 -11.59 7.39
N LEU A 104 -18.28 -10.86 7.62
CA LEU A 104 -19.65 -11.36 7.50
C LEU A 104 -20.33 -10.96 6.20
N GLY A 105 -19.68 -10.13 5.39
CA GLY A 105 -20.20 -9.70 4.10
C GLY A 105 -19.99 -10.74 3.01
N ARG A 106 -20.76 -10.64 1.92
CA ARG A 106 -20.61 -11.53 0.77
C ARG A 106 -19.73 -10.87 -0.29
N PHE A 107 -18.74 -11.61 -0.75
CA PHE A 107 -17.96 -11.24 -1.92
C PHE A 107 -18.86 -11.30 -3.17
N GLY A 108 -19.19 -10.15 -3.71
CA GLY A 108 -20.19 -9.99 -4.76
C GLY A 108 -19.64 -9.86 -6.17
N ALA A 109 -20.52 -9.55 -7.12
CA ALA A 109 -20.14 -9.31 -8.52
C ALA A 109 -19.22 -8.09 -8.67
N ALA A 110 -19.53 -6.99 -7.97
CA ALA A 110 -18.69 -5.79 -7.99
C ALA A 110 -17.27 -6.03 -7.43
N ASP A 111 -17.13 -6.89 -6.41
CA ASP A 111 -15.80 -7.25 -5.89
C ASP A 111 -15.02 -8.07 -6.92
N ARG A 112 -15.68 -9.01 -7.61
CA ARG A 112 -15.07 -9.79 -8.71
C ARG A 112 -14.58 -8.89 -9.83
N GLU A 113 -15.38 -7.93 -10.24
CA GLU A 113 -15.02 -6.97 -11.28
C GLU A 113 -13.77 -6.17 -10.89
N LYS A 114 -13.69 -5.66 -9.64
CA LYS A 114 -12.51 -4.94 -9.14
C LYS A 114 -11.26 -5.81 -9.08
N VAL A 115 -11.41 -7.08 -8.73
CA VAL A 115 -10.30 -8.06 -8.74
C VAL A 115 -9.79 -8.30 -10.17
N GLU A 116 -10.69 -8.53 -11.14
CA GLU A 116 -10.30 -8.73 -12.54
C GLU A 116 -9.67 -7.47 -13.15
N GLU A 117 -10.23 -6.29 -12.86
CA GLU A 117 -9.66 -5.02 -13.25
C GLU A 117 -8.22 -4.88 -12.71
N ALA A 118 -8.01 -5.11 -11.42
CA ALA A 118 -6.70 -5.01 -10.77
C ALA A 118 -5.68 -5.98 -11.36
N ILE A 119 -6.05 -7.25 -11.55
CA ILE A 119 -5.19 -8.27 -12.18
C ILE A 119 -4.82 -7.88 -13.61
N SER A 120 -5.79 -7.34 -14.36
CA SER A 120 -5.56 -6.86 -15.73
C SER A 120 -4.58 -5.70 -15.77
N LEU A 121 -4.75 -4.74 -14.88
CA LEU A 121 -3.97 -3.51 -14.82
C LEU A 121 -2.48 -3.78 -14.59
N VAL A 122 -2.15 -4.79 -13.77
CA VAL A 122 -0.77 -5.19 -13.49
C VAL A 122 -0.22 -6.22 -14.48
N GLY A 123 -0.99 -6.61 -15.52
CA GLY A 123 -0.56 -7.57 -16.55
C GLY A 123 -0.48 -9.03 -16.08
N LEU A 124 -1.23 -9.42 -15.06
CA LEU A 124 -1.17 -10.77 -14.48
C LEU A 124 -2.34 -11.69 -14.89
N LYS A 125 -3.17 -11.31 -15.87
CA LYS A 125 -4.27 -12.18 -16.34
C LYS A 125 -3.86 -13.64 -16.65
N PRO A 126 -2.75 -13.90 -17.38
CA PRO A 126 -2.33 -15.27 -17.67
C PRO A 126 -1.92 -16.07 -16.42
N LEU A 127 -1.59 -15.38 -15.34
CA LEU A 127 -1.08 -15.95 -14.10
C LEU A 127 -2.13 -15.95 -12.97
N ALA A 128 -3.37 -15.54 -13.24
CA ALA A 128 -4.39 -15.33 -12.21
C ALA A 128 -4.68 -16.58 -11.35
N HIS A 129 -4.51 -17.77 -11.91
CA HIS A 129 -4.71 -19.05 -11.24
C HIS A 129 -3.42 -19.72 -10.76
N ARG A 130 -2.25 -19.10 -10.97
CA ARG A 130 -0.98 -19.61 -10.46
C ARG A 130 -0.83 -19.31 -8.98
N LEU A 131 -0.15 -20.20 -8.26
CA LEU A 131 0.22 -19.96 -6.87
C LEU A 131 1.21 -18.80 -6.79
N VAL A 132 1.01 -17.92 -5.82
CA VAL A 132 1.88 -16.74 -5.57
C VAL A 132 3.32 -17.16 -5.32
N ASP A 133 3.52 -18.29 -4.63
CA ASP A 133 4.86 -18.82 -4.33
C ASP A 133 5.62 -19.30 -5.57
N SER A 134 4.91 -19.62 -6.67
CA SER A 134 5.51 -20.04 -7.92
C SER A 134 5.88 -18.87 -8.86
N LEU A 135 5.61 -17.65 -8.46
CA LEU A 135 5.88 -16.45 -9.24
C LEU A 135 7.33 -15.99 -9.10
N SER A 136 7.87 -15.36 -10.14
CA SER A 136 9.10 -14.59 -10.04
C SER A 136 8.95 -13.42 -9.04
N GLY A 137 10.07 -12.85 -8.58
CA GLY A 137 10.05 -11.70 -7.66
C GLY A 137 9.21 -10.53 -8.19
N GLY A 138 9.40 -10.17 -9.47
CA GLY A 138 8.65 -9.09 -10.11
C GLY A 138 7.16 -9.39 -10.29
N GLU A 139 6.81 -10.64 -10.66
CA GLU A 139 5.40 -11.06 -10.75
C GLU A 139 4.72 -11.04 -9.37
N ARG A 140 5.44 -11.52 -8.33
CA ARG A 140 4.95 -11.49 -6.95
C ARG A 140 4.72 -10.06 -6.49
N GLN A 141 5.65 -9.16 -6.76
CA GLN A 141 5.50 -7.73 -6.42
C GLN A 141 4.26 -7.13 -7.09
N ARG A 142 4.06 -7.39 -8.40
CA ARG A 142 2.87 -6.94 -9.11
C ARG A 142 1.58 -7.56 -8.56
N ALA A 143 1.59 -8.80 -8.09
CA ALA A 143 0.42 -9.43 -7.47
C ALA A 143 0.02 -8.72 -6.18
N TRP A 144 0.98 -8.34 -5.34
CA TRP A 144 0.72 -7.54 -4.13
C TRP A 144 0.24 -6.13 -4.45
N ILE A 145 0.79 -5.49 -5.50
CA ILE A 145 0.28 -4.19 -5.97
C ILE A 145 -1.16 -4.34 -6.49
N ALA A 146 -1.49 -5.42 -7.21
CA ALA A 146 -2.86 -5.69 -7.64
C ALA A 146 -3.83 -5.81 -6.47
N MET A 147 -3.42 -6.45 -5.37
CA MET A 147 -4.23 -6.52 -4.14
C MET A 147 -4.53 -5.12 -3.60
N LEU A 148 -3.54 -4.22 -3.54
CA LEU A 148 -3.76 -2.82 -3.12
C LEU A 148 -4.66 -2.06 -4.10
N VAL A 149 -4.50 -2.28 -5.41
CA VAL A 149 -5.36 -1.69 -6.43
C VAL A 149 -6.80 -2.16 -6.28
N ALA A 150 -7.02 -3.45 -6.03
CA ALA A 150 -8.35 -4.02 -5.77
C ALA A 150 -8.97 -3.48 -4.48
N GLN A 151 -8.17 -3.05 -3.49
CA GLN A 151 -8.66 -2.40 -2.28
C GLN A 151 -9.41 -1.10 -2.60
N ASP A 152 -9.12 -0.47 -3.75
CA ASP A 152 -9.82 0.73 -4.24
C ASP A 152 -9.78 1.88 -3.23
N SER A 153 -8.60 2.09 -2.65
CA SER A 153 -8.32 3.15 -1.68
C SER A 153 -7.87 4.44 -2.37
N CYS A 154 -8.02 5.58 -1.69
CA CYS A 154 -7.64 6.89 -2.21
C CYS A 154 -6.15 7.18 -2.08
N CYS A 155 -5.42 6.44 -1.26
CA CYS A 155 -3.99 6.63 -1.00
C CYS A 155 -3.27 5.28 -0.96
N LEU A 156 -2.19 5.16 -1.72
CA LEU A 156 -1.30 4.01 -1.70
C LEU A 156 0.02 4.41 -1.04
N LEU A 157 0.38 3.73 0.04
CA LEU A 157 1.66 3.85 0.71
C LEU A 157 2.53 2.65 0.32
N LEU A 158 3.64 2.90 -0.37
CA LEU A 158 4.54 1.86 -0.86
C LEU A 158 5.91 2.02 -0.20
N ASP A 159 6.31 1.06 0.61
CA ASP A 159 7.61 1.07 1.31
C ASP A 159 8.63 0.28 0.49
N GLU A 160 9.53 0.96 -0.20
CA GLU A 160 10.56 0.40 -1.07
C GLU A 160 10.05 -0.67 -2.05
N PRO A 161 9.02 -0.38 -2.87
CA PRO A 161 8.35 -1.40 -3.69
C PRO A 161 9.25 -2.03 -4.77
N THR A 162 10.48 -1.57 -4.92
CA THR A 162 11.42 -2.02 -5.96
C THR A 162 12.70 -2.62 -5.40
N SER A 163 12.90 -2.64 -4.08
CA SER A 163 14.19 -2.97 -3.45
C SER A 163 14.72 -4.39 -3.73
N ALA A 164 13.83 -5.34 -4.01
CA ALA A 164 14.19 -6.74 -4.29
C ALA A 164 14.15 -7.11 -5.78
N LEU A 165 14.05 -6.11 -6.68
CA LEU A 165 13.86 -6.31 -8.11
C LEU A 165 15.12 -5.91 -8.90
N ASP A 166 15.34 -6.57 -10.03
CA ASP A 166 16.31 -6.08 -11.02
C ASP A 166 15.82 -4.79 -11.69
N ILE A 167 16.70 -4.10 -12.39
CA ILE A 167 16.46 -2.77 -12.98
C ILE A 167 15.25 -2.78 -13.93
N ALA A 168 15.08 -3.82 -14.74
CA ALA A 168 13.97 -3.89 -15.69
C ALA A 168 12.63 -3.93 -14.95
N HIS A 169 12.51 -4.80 -13.96
CA HIS A 169 11.31 -4.92 -13.12
C HIS A 169 11.06 -3.70 -12.24
N GLN A 170 12.11 -2.98 -11.80
CA GLN A 170 11.96 -1.70 -11.09
C GLN A 170 11.26 -0.66 -11.97
N VAL A 171 11.69 -0.54 -13.23
CA VAL A 171 11.07 0.38 -14.20
C VAL A 171 9.60 0.02 -14.43
N ASP A 172 9.29 -1.26 -14.58
CA ASP A 172 7.91 -1.73 -14.75
C ASP A 172 7.00 -1.35 -13.57
N VAL A 173 7.48 -1.54 -12.33
CA VAL A 173 6.74 -1.17 -11.12
C VAL A 173 6.54 0.34 -11.02
N LEU A 174 7.56 1.14 -11.30
CA LEU A 174 7.45 2.60 -11.28
C LEU A 174 6.50 3.13 -12.37
N ALA A 175 6.56 2.55 -13.57
CA ALA A 175 5.64 2.87 -14.66
C ALA A 175 4.18 2.52 -14.29
N LEU A 176 3.98 1.38 -13.61
CA LEU A 176 2.67 0.98 -13.10
C LEU A 176 2.15 1.99 -12.05
N VAL A 177 2.97 2.38 -11.07
CA VAL A 177 2.59 3.37 -10.05
C VAL A 177 2.25 4.72 -10.69
N HIS A 178 3.04 5.15 -11.67
CA HIS A 178 2.76 6.38 -12.42
C HIS A 178 1.41 6.29 -13.15
N ARG A 179 1.14 5.21 -13.88
CA ARG A 179 -0.13 4.98 -14.57
C ARG A 179 -1.32 4.99 -13.60
N LEU A 180 -1.20 4.30 -12.46
CA LEU A 180 -2.23 4.29 -11.41
C LEU A 180 -2.58 5.70 -10.94
N SER A 181 -1.57 6.54 -10.74
CA SER A 181 -1.75 7.94 -10.34
C SER A 181 -2.47 8.78 -11.41
N GLN A 182 -2.25 8.50 -12.70
CA GLN A 182 -2.92 9.22 -13.78
C GLN A 182 -4.37 8.78 -14.00
N GLU A 183 -4.66 7.49 -13.83
CA GLU A 183 -5.97 6.91 -14.10
C GLU A 183 -6.94 7.03 -12.92
N ARG A 184 -6.43 7.12 -11.69
CA ARG A 184 -7.27 7.11 -10.48
C ARG A 184 -7.21 8.39 -9.64
N GLY A 185 -6.32 9.32 -9.96
CA GLY A 185 -6.19 10.64 -9.31
C GLY A 185 -5.42 10.58 -8.03
#